data_27761cdc3f61f6a413e0dbf38f875710
#
_entry.id   27761cdc3f61f6a413e0dbf38f875710
#
_cell.length_a   1.000
_cell.length_b   1.000
_cell.length_c   1.000
_cell.angle_alpha   90.00
_cell.angle_beta   90.00
_cell.angle_gamma   90.00
#
_symmetry.space_group_name_H-M   'P 1'
#
loop_
_entity.id
_entity.type
_entity.pdbx_description
1 polymer ?
#
loop_
_entity_poly.entity_id
_entity_poly.type
_entity_poly.pdbx_seq_one_letter_code
_entity_poly.pdbx_strand_id
1 'polypeptide(L)'
;MKYKSFLIKYGEIGVKGKNRYMFEDALMKQIRTALKDVEGKFNVSKELGRIYVDMDGDYDYEEAIDRLSKVFGIVGICPMVRIESKDYENLKVKVVEYVDAVYPYKNFTFKVDTRRADKSFPGTSESINAELGEVILNAFPEMKVNVRKPDVLIKVEIRTYINIYSVEIPGPGGMPIGTNGSAMLLLSGGIDSPVAGYMIAKRGVRVEAVYFHAPPYTSERAKRKVIELAELVSKYSGPLNLHIINFTDIQLAIYEHCPHDELTIIMRRYMMKLAERIAVENGDQALITGESIGQVASQTIQSLLTTDAAATLPVFRPLIGFDKQEIVEISEKIGTYETSIQPYEDCCTIFVAKHPVTKPVLENIERSEEKLEGIIDELMEKAMETKERILVKA
;
A
#
# COMPACT_ATOMS: atom_id res chain seq x y z
N MET A 1 25.98 -16.39 8.92
CA MET A 1 26.41 -14.99 8.69
C MET A 1 25.17 -14.13 8.78
N LYS A 2 25.15 -13.11 9.63
CA LYS A 2 24.07 -12.11 9.59
C LYS A 2 24.39 -11.11 8.48
N TYR A 3 23.42 -10.81 7.62
CA TYR A 3 23.55 -9.72 6.66
C TYR A 3 23.74 -8.40 7.41
N LYS A 4 24.68 -7.58 6.94
CA LYS A 4 24.97 -6.25 7.54
C LYS A 4 24.42 -5.10 6.73
N SER A 5 23.82 -5.38 5.59
CA SER A 5 23.24 -4.38 4.71
C SER A 5 22.12 -4.96 3.86
N PHE A 6 21.13 -4.13 3.54
CA PHE A 6 20.14 -4.40 2.51
C PHE A 6 20.31 -3.39 1.37
N LEU A 7 20.35 -3.89 0.13
CA LEU A 7 20.16 -3.05 -1.05
C LEU A 7 18.65 -2.94 -1.32
N ILE A 8 18.14 -1.72 -1.33
CA ILE A 8 16.75 -1.42 -1.66
C ILE A 8 16.64 -1.04 -3.13
N LYS A 9 15.84 -1.80 -3.86
CA LYS A 9 15.51 -1.52 -5.26
C LYS A 9 14.18 -0.79 -5.33
N TYR A 10 14.10 0.22 -6.18
CA TYR A 10 12.86 0.94 -6.48
C TYR A 10 12.62 0.96 -8.00
N GLY A 11 11.35 1.03 -8.41
CA GLY A 11 10.93 0.94 -9.81
C GLY A 11 10.70 2.32 -10.44
N GLU A 12 9.46 2.78 -10.41
CA GLU A 12 8.99 4.02 -11.07
C GLU A 12 9.74 5.29 -10.65
N ILE A 13 10.30 5.33 -9.45
CA ILE A 13 11.16 6.44 -8.99
C ILE A 13 12.32 6.66 -9.96
N GLY A 14 12.86 5.58 -10.54
CA GLY A 14 14.00 5.62 -11.46
C GLY A 14 13.78 6.48 -12.71
N VAL A 15 12.52 6.64 -13.16
CA VAL A 15 12.16 7.38 -14.38
C VAL A 15 11.69 8.82 -14.13
N LYS A 16 11.76 9.32 -12.88
CA LYS A 16 11.25 10.65 -12.50
C LYS A 16 12.11 11.84 -12.94
N GLY A 17 13.17 11.61 -13.71
CA GLY A 17 14.01 12.69 -14.24
C GLY A 17 14.59 13.60 -13.16
N LYS A 18 14.50 14.92 -13.33
CA LYS A 18 15.10 15.91 -12.42
C LYS A 18 14.50 15.89 -11.00
N ASN A 19 13.28 15.45 -10.83
CA ASN A 19 12.59 15.40 -9.54
C ASN A 19 12.84 14.09 -8.76
N ARG A 20 13.65 13.18 -9.29
CA ARG A 20 13.92 11.87 -8.70
C ARG A 20 14.39 11.96 -7.25
N TYR A 21 15.23 12.92 -6.92
CA TYR A 21 15.76 13.10 -5.57
C TYR A 21 14.66 13.27 -4.52
N MET A 22 13.55 13.95 -4.83
CA MET A 22 12.41 14.15 -3.91
C MET A 22 11.75 12.83 -3.55
N PHE A 23 11.59 11.94 -4.53
CA PHE A 23 11.00 10.61 -4.33
C PHE A 23 11.96 9.67 -3.59
N GLU A 24 13.26 9.75 -3.89
CA GLU A 24 14.28 8.99 -3.14
C GLU A 24 14.32 9.43 -1.66
N ASP A 25 14.29 10.73 -1.38
CA ASP A 25 14.31 11.26 -0.01
C ASP A 25 13.03 10.89 0.75
N ALA A 26 11.87 10.94 0.06
CA ALA A 26 10.61 10.48 0.62
C ALA A 26 10.65 8.97 0.96
N LEU A 27 11.19 8.14 0.05
CA LEU A 27 11.35 6.70 0.28
C LEU A 27 12.29 6.42 1.45
N MET A 28 13.44 7.11 1.52
CA MET A 28 14.37 6.97 2.65
C MET A 28 13.73 7.35 3.99
N LYS A 29 12.91 8.40 4.01
CA LYS A 29 12.16 8.80 5.20
C LYS A 29 11.20 7.70 5.64
N GLN A 30 10.47 7.09 4.71
CA GLN A 30 9.53 6.01 5.02
C GLN A 30 10.24 4.74 5.49
N ILE A 31 11.37 4.38 4.88
CA ILE A 31 12.22 3.27 5.34
C ILE A 31 12.66 3.50 6.80
N ARG A 32 13.15 4.71 7.13
CA ARG A 32 13.52 5.04 8.51
C ARG A 32 12.35 4.95 9.48
N THR A 33 11.17 5.39 9.05
CA THR A 33 9.95 5.31 9.87
C THR A 33 9.53 3.86 10.08
N ALA A 34 9.57 3.02 9.05
CA ALA A 34 9.21 1.60 9.12
C ALA A 34 10.13 0.81 10.06
N LEU A 35 11.42 1.17 10.11
CA LEU A 35 12.43 0.50 10.92
C LEU A 35 12.60 1.11 12.32
N LYS A 36 11.87 2.18 12.66
CA LYS A 36 12.09 2.94 13.90
C LYS A 36 11.92 2.10 15.16
N ASP A 37 10.93 1.23 15.18
CA ASP A 37 10.54 0.41 16.32
C ASP A 37 11.05 -1.04 16.21
N VAL A 38 11.80 -1.37 15.15
CA VAL A 38 12.46 -2.66 14.97
C VAL A 38 13.74 -2.70 15.82
N GLU A 39 13.98 -3.82 16.50
CA GLU A 39 15.21 -4.03 17.27
C GLU A 39 16.44 -3.94 16.36
N GLY A 40 17.37 -3.05 16.70
CA GLY A 40 18.61 -2.82 15.98
C GLY A 40 18.90 -1.36 15.67
N LYS A 41 20.06 -1.12 15.07
CA LYS A 41 20.45 0.21 14.58
C LYS A 41 20.54 0.19 13.07
N PHE A 42 19.73 1.01 12.42
CA PHE A 42 19.61 1.08 10.97
C PHE A 42 20.05 2.44 10.45
N ASN A 43 21.00 2.44 9.52
CA ASN A 43 21.45 3.65 8.84
C ASN A 43 20.99 3.58 7.37
N VAL A 44 20.11 4.50 6.97
CA VAL A 44 19.57 4.56 5.61
C VAL A 44 20.32 5.63 4.82
N SER A 45 21.02 5.21 3.77
CA SER A 45 21.84 6.05 2.91
C SER A 45 21.47 5.87 1.43
N LYS A 46 21.86 6.85 0.59
CA LYS A 46 21.76 6.70 -0.87
C LYS A 46 23.10 6.99 -1.52
N GLU A 47 23.41 6.22 -2.54
CA GLU A 47 24.61 6.39 -3.34
C GLU A 47 24.34 6.02 -4.80
N LEU A 48 24.66 6.91 -5.73
CA LEU A 48 24.59 6.69 -7.18
C LEU A 48 23.29 5.97 -7.64
N GLY A 49 22.14 6.43 -7.11
CA GLY A 49 20.84 5.89 -7.49
C GLY A 49 20.49 4.53 -6.89
N ARG A 50 21.10 4.21 -5.76
CA ARG A 50 20.78 3.06 -4.91
C ARG A 50 20.47 3.55 -3.50
N ILE A 51 19.57 2.88 -2.81
CA ILE A 51 19.31 3.08 -1.39
C ILE A 51 19.83 1.85 -0.64
N TYR A 52 20.51 2.12 0.45
CA TYR A 52 21.08 1.10 1.31
C TYR A 52 20.54 1.26 2.72
N VAL A 53 20.34 0.13 3.40
CA VAL A 53 20.05 0.07 4.82
C VAL A 53 21.20 -0.73 5.45
N ASP A 54 22.07 -0.04 6.16
CA ASP A 54 23.20 -0.65 6.85
C ASP A 54 22.85 -0.88 8.31
N MET A 55 23.20 -2.04 8.86
CA MET A 55 22.94 -2.44 10.23
C MET A 55 24.23 -2.44 11.04
N ASP A 56 24.18 -1.85 12.25
CA ASP A 56 25.26 -1.85 13.23
C ASP A 56 24.88 -2.74 14.42
N GLY A 57 25.60 -3.83 14.58
CA GLY A 57 25.34 -4.82 15.63
C GLY A 57 24.25 -5.84 15.30
N ASP A 58 23.61 -6.33 16.33
CA ASP A 58 22.49 -7.27 16.23
C ASP A 58 21.17 -6.55 15.91
N TYR A 59 20.29 -7.22 15.18
CA TYR A 59 18.96 -6.69 14.79
C TYR A 59 17.98 -7.83 14.53
N ASP A 60 16.68 -7.54 14.59
CA ASP A 60 15.65 -8.48 14.17
C ASP A 60 15.51 -8.46 12.64
N TYR A 61 16.02 -9.53 12.00
CA TYR A 61 16.01 -9.69 10.54
C TYR A 61 14.58 -9.86 9.99
N GLU A 62 13.78 -10.72 10.63
CA GLU A 62 12.45 -11.07 10.13
C GLU A 62 11.51 -9.88 10.24
N GLU A 63 11.52 -9.17 11.36
CA GLU A 63 10.73 -7.95 11.53
C GLU A 63 11.19 -6.85 10.59
N ALA A 64 12.51 -6.66 10.40
CA ALA A 64 13.02 -5.66 9.43
C ALA A 64 12.54 -5.94 8.01
N ILE A 65 12.58 -7.19 7.55
CA ILE A 65 12.09 -7.59 6.23
C ILE A 65 10.57 -7.40 6.14
N ASP A 66 9.81 -7.82 7.15
CA ASP A 66 8.36 -7.65 7.19
C ASP A 66 7.97 -6.16 7.07
N ARG A 67 8.59 -5.28 7.84
CA ARG A 67 8.35 -3.84 7.79
C ARG A 67 8.73 -3.24 6.43
N LEU A 68 9.89 -3.57 5.90
CA LEU A 68 10.35 -3.08 4.59
C LEU A 68 9.47 -3.58 3.44
N SER A 69 8.93 -4.80 3.52
CA SER A 69 8.06 -5.39 2.52
C SER A 69 6.68 -4.69 2.41
N LYS A 70 6.36 -3.78 3.33
CA LYS A 70 5.14 -2.97 3.33
C LYS A 70 5.38 -1.52 2.88
N VAL A 71 6.63 -1.10 2.64
CA VAL A 71 6.96 0.28 2.24
C VAL A 71 6.75 0.47 0.75
N PHE A 72 5.79 1.32 0.37
CA PHE A 72 5.56 1.69 -1.03
C PHE A 72 6.76 2.41 -1.64
N GLY A 73 7.07 2.05 -2.89
CA GLY A 73 8.27 2.48 -3.61
C GLY A 73 9.35 1.41 -3.68
N ILE A 74 9.38 0.48 -2.72
CA ILE A 74 10.29 -0.66 -2.74
C ILE A 74 9.77 -1.73 -3.70
N VAL A 75 10.58 -2.14 -4.67
CA VAL A 75 10.28 -3.27 -5.57
C VAL A 75 11.07 -4.51 -5.19
N GLY A 76 12.20 -4.35 -4.50
CA GLY A 76 13.02 -5.47 -4.04
C GLY A 76 13.92 -5.09 -2.88
N ILE A 77 14.05 -6.02 -1.93
CA ILE A 77 14.94 -5.95 -0.78
C ILE A 77 15.98 -7.05 -1.00
N CYS A 78 17.24 -6.68 -1.15
CA CYS A 78 18.33 -7.64 -1.35
C CYS A 78 19.24 -7.64 -0.12
N PRO A 79 19.13 -8.65 0.75
CA PRO A 79 20.11 -8.88 1.80
C PRO A 79 21.47 -9.11 1.16
N MET A 80 22.50 -8.37 1.59
CA MET A 80 23.78 -8.37 0.94
C MET A 80 24.96 -8.35 1.91
N VAL A 81 26.12 -8.77 1.41
CA VAL A 81 27.42 -8.53 2.02
C VAL A 81 28.07 -7.37 1.29
N ARG A 82 28.53 -6.39 2.06
CA ARG A 82 29.30 -5.25 1.55
C ARG A 82 30.76 -5.43 1.92
N ILE A 83 31.65 -5.22 0.95
CA ILE A 83 33.10 -5.29 1.09
C ILE A 83 33.65 -3.89 0.87
N GLU A 84 34.30 -3.33 1.87
CA GLU A 84 34.88 -1.98 1.79
C GLU A 84 36.16 -1.94 0.96
N SER A 85 36.94 -3.00 1.01
CA SER A 85 38.16 -3.13 0.23
C SER A 85 37.87 -3.51 -1.22
N LYS A 86 38.47 -2.79 -2.17
CA LYS A 86 38.46 -3.13 -3.61
C LYS A 86 39.55 -4.12 -4.00
N ASP A 87 40.01 -4.89 -3.07
CA ASP A 87 40.99 -5.97 -3.33
C ASP A 87 40.29 -7.15 -4.00
N TYR A 88 40.83 -7.58 -5.14
CA TYR A 88 40.26 -8.65 -5.94
C TYR A 88 40.39 -10.02 -5.27
N GLU A 89 41.51 -10.26 -4.59
CA GLU A 89 41.69 -11.52 -3.86
C GLU A 89 40.75 -11.62 -2.67
N ASN A 90 40.52 -10.51 -1.97
CA ASN A 90 39.51 -10.46 -0.93
C ASN A 90 38.07 -10.71 -1.47
N LEU A 91 37.73 -10.23 -2.68
CA LEU A 91 36.46 -10.54 -3.31
C LEU A 91 36.28 -12.05 -3.54
N LYS A 92 37.30 -12.75 -4.00
CA LYS A 92 37.28 -14.20 -4.21
C LYS A 92 37.01 -14.97 -2.91
N VAL A 93 37.64 -14.57 -1.82
CA VAL A 93 37.38 -15.15 -0.50
C VAL A 93 35.92 -14.85 -0.04
N LYS A 94 35.51 -13.61 -0.15
CA LYS A 94 34.19 -13.19 0.32
C LYS A 94 33.01 -13.77 -0.46
N VAL A 95 33.14 -14.07 -1.74
CA VAL A 95 32.08 -14.72 -2.50
C VAL A 95 31.91 -16.20 -2.05
N VAL A 96 32.97 -16.88 -1.70
CA VAL A 96 32.91 -18.24 -1.14
C VAL A 96 32.27 -18.23 0.24
N GLU A 97 32.72 -17.34 1.13
CA GLU A 97 32.11 -17.16 2.46
C GLU A 97 30.60 -16.83 2.35
N TYR A 98 30.23 -16.01 1.36
CA TYR A 98 28.83 -15.69 1.10
C TYR A 98 28.00 -16.90 0.72
N VAL A 99 28.47 -17.67 -0.27
CA VAL A 99 27.80 -18.90 -0.73
C VAL A 99 27.67 -19.92 0.40
N ASP A 100 28.71 -20.07 1.19
CA ASP A 100 28.71 -21.01 2.33
C ASP A 100 27.68 -20.62 3.39
N ALA A 101 27.63 -19.35 3.73
CA ALA A 101 26.75 -18.85 4.76
C ALA A 101 25.25 -18.80 4.36
N VAL A 102 24.96 -18.54 3.08
CA VAL A 102 23.59 -18.34 2.59
C VAL A 102 22.93 -19.65 2.18
N TYR A 103 23.71 -20.60 1.68
CA TYR A 103 23.19 -21.85 1.13
C TYR A 103 23.74 -23.06 1.91
N PRO A 104 22.97 -23.58 2.89
CA PRO A 104 23.39 -24.78 3.65
C PRO A 104 23.54 -26.03 2.75
N TYR A 105 22.70 -26.12 1.69
CA TYR A 105 22.77 -27.18 0.68
C TYR A 105 23.37 -26.62 -0.59
N LYS A 106 24.36 -27.32 -1.19
CA LYS A 106 25.10 -26.85 -2.36
C LYS A 106 24.73 -27.55 -3.67
N ASN A 107 23.79 -28.50 -3.67
CA ASN A 107 23.37 -29.23 -4.87
C ASN A 107 22.35 -28.42 -5.71
N PHE A 108 22.86 -27.36 -6.36
CA PHE A 108 22.10 -26.51 -7.27
C PHE A 108 22.97 -25.92 -8.37
N THR A 109 22.33 -25.36 -9.41
CA THR A 109 23.05 -24.66 -10.47
C THR A 109 23.11 -23.16 -10.18
N PHE A 110 24.24 -22.53 -10.51
CA PHE A 110 24.43 -21.10 -10.29
C PHE A 110 25.04 -20.38 -11.49
N LYS A 111 24.94 -19.06 -11.45
CA LYS A 111 25.63 -18.12 -12.33
C LYS A 111 26.10 -16.92 -11.52
N VAL A 112 27.32 -16.44 -11.81
CA VAL A 112 27.77 -15.13 -11.33
C VAL A 112 27.43 -14.06 -12.36
N ASP A 113 26.89 -12.92 -11.92
CA ASP A 113 26.57 -11.77 -12.77
C ASP A 113 27.19 -10.50 -12.16
N THR A 114 28.33 -10.08 -12.70
CA THR A 114 29.08 -8.93 -12.22
C THR A 114 28.72 -7.67 -13.00
N ARG A 115 28.38 -6.61 -12.27
CA ARG A 115 28.20 -5.25 -12.81
C ARG A 115 29.28 -4.32 -12.28
N ARG A 116 30.07 -3.75 -13.19
CA ARG A 116 31.11 -2.78 -12.89
C ARG A 116 30.65 -1.37 -13.18
N ALA A 117 30.25 -0.61 -12.14
CA ALA A 117 30.08 0.83 -12.22
C ALA A 117 31.45 1.55 -12.12
N ASP A 118 32.36 1.01 -11.29
CA ASP A 118 33.75 1.44 -11.25
C ASP A 118 34.57 0.70 -12.31
N LYS A 119 34.98 1.45 -13.35
CA LYS A 119 35.77 0.91 -14.47
C LYS A 119 37.26 0.77 -14.16
N SER A 120 37.73 1.36 -13.05
CA SER A 120 39.12 1.23 -12.60
C SER A 120 39.41 -0.13 -11.93
N PHE A 121 38.37 -0.86 -11.53
CA PHE A 121 38.53 -2.21 -10.96
C PHE A 121 39.09 -3.19 -12.00
N PRO A 122 40.07 -4.04 -11.65
CA PRO A 122 40.74 -4.97 -12.60
C PRO A 122 39.77 -5.94 -13.29
N GLY A 123 40.04 -6.28 -14.53
CA GLY A 123 39.29 -7.28 -15.30
C GLY A 123 38.03 -6.74 -16.00
N THR A 124 37.40 -7.57 -16.80
CA THR A 124 36.06 -7.34 -17.39
C THR A 124 34.97 -8.02 -16.56
N SER A 125 33.70 -7.65 -16.76
CA SER A 125 32.60 -8.36 -16.06
C SER A 125 32.61 -9.86 -16.38
N GLU A 126 32.92 -10.21 -17.62
CA GLU A 126 32.99 -11.60 -18.09
C GLU A 126 34.13 -12.36 -17.43
N SER A 127 35.36 -11.77 -17.36
CA SER A 127 36.51 -12.42 -16.71
C SER A 127 36.28 -12.62 -15.21
N ILE A 128 35.70 -11.60 -14.54
CA ILE A 128 35.35 -11.69 -13.13
C ILE A 128 34.29 -12.78 -12.89
N ASN A 129 33.25 -12.88 -13.74
CA ASN A 129 32.25 -13.94 -13.65
C ASN A 129 32.87 -15.33 -13.75
N ALA A 130 33.82 -15.53 -14.70
CA ALA A 130 34.50 -16.81 -14.91
C ALA A 130 35.35 -17.16 -13.68
N GLU A 131 36.22 -16.25 -13.22
CA GLU A 131 37.12 -16.48 -12.08
C GLU A 131 36.36 -16.72 -10.77
N LEU A 132 35.31 -15.93 -10.47
CA LEU A 132 34.48 -16.14 -9.28
C LEU A 132 33.69 -17.46 -9.39
N GLY A 133 33.23 -17.82 -10.59
CA GLY A 133 32.58 -19.10 -10.84
C GLY A 133 33.53 -20.28 -10.57
N GLU A 134 34.77 -20.18 -11.02
CA GLU A 134 35.82 -21.19 -10.78
C GLU A 134 36.14 -21.32 -9.29
N VAL A 135 36.33 -20.21 -8.58
CA VAL A 135 36.61 -20.21 -7.14
C VAL A 135 35.47 -20.86 -6.35
N ILE A 136 34.21 -20.59 -6.72
CA ILE A 136 33.05 -21.23 -6.10
C ILE A 136 32.99 -22.72 -6.38
N LEU A 137 33.25 -23.17 -7.62
CA LEU A 137 33.28 -24.59 -7.99
C LEU A 137 34.40 -25.34 -7.25
N ASN A 138 35.58 -24.73 -7.11
CA ASN A 138 36.70 -25.33 -6.37
C ASN A 138 36.38 -25.49 -4.87
N ALA A 139 35.62 -24.56 -4.29
CA ALA A 139 35.19 -24.63 -2.88
C ALA A 139 34.00 -25.59 -2.67
N PHE A 140 33.12 -25.72 -3.65
CA PHE A 140 31.88 -26.51 -3.57
C PHE A 140 31.73 -27.39 -4.83
N PRO A 141 32.40 -28.55 -4.92
CA PRO A 141 32.39 -29.39 -6.11
C PRO A 141 31.01 -29.96 -6.52
N GLU A 142 30.06 -29.98 -5.60
CA GLU A 142 28.67 -30.41 -5.85
C GLU A 142 27.86 -29.39 -6.63
N MET A 143 28.28 -28.12 -6.66
CA MET A 143 27.61 -27.06 -7.44
C MET A 143 27.95 -27.20 -8.94
N LYS A 144 27.07 -26.69 -9.80
CA LYS A 144 27.23 -26.66 -11.25
C LYS A 144 26.92 -25.29 -11.82
N VAL A 145 27.69 -24.87 -12.84
CA VAL A 145 27.39 -23.61 -13.56
C VAL A 145 26.31 -23.84 -14.61
N ASN A 146 25.26 -22.97 -14.60
CA ASN A 146 24.27 -22.90 -15.66
C ASN A 146 24.09 -21.45 -16.08
N VAL A 147 24.65 -21.06 -17.24
CA VAL A 147 24.61 -19.66 -17.71
C VAL A 147 23.28 -19.25 -18.29
N ARG A 148 22.40 -20.20 -18.67
CA ARG A 148 21.10 -19.91 -19.32
C ARG A 148 19.95 -19.83 -18.32
N LYS A 149 19.83 -20.84 -17.45
CA LYS A 149 18.75 -20.93 -16.46
C LYS A 149 19.32 -21.46 -15.13
N PRO A 150 20.06 -20.62 -14.38
CA PRO A 150 20.57 -21.00 -13.07
C PRO A 150 19.45 -21.03 -12.04
N ASP A 151 19.57 -21.91 -11.03
CA ASP A 151 18.72 -21.90 -9.85
C ASP A 151 19.04 -20.69 -8.97
N VAL A 152 20.32 -20.30 -8.91
CA VAL A 152 20.80 -19.16 -8.13
C VAL A 152 21.62 -18.20 -8.99
N LEU A 153 21.26 -16.92 -8.97
CA LEU A 153 22.03 -15.85 -9.61
C LEU A 153 22.79 -15.04 -8.56
N ILE A 154 24.11 -15.27 -8.47
CA ILE A 154 24.98 -14.53 -7.55
C ILE A 154 25.37 -13.21 -8.21
N LYS A 155 24.85 -12.10 -7.71
CA LYS A 155 25.12 -10.76 -8.23
C LYS A 155 26.28 -10.13 -7.47
N VAL A 156 27.22 -9.54 -8.23
CA VAL A 156 28.38 -8.81 -7.71
C VAL A 156 28.33 -7.40 -8.32
N GLU A 157 28.06 -6.38 -7.51
CA GLU A 157 28.09 -4.99 -7.95
C GLU A 157 29.38 -4.30 -7.46
N ILE A 158 30.25 -3.90 -8.37
CA ILE A 158 31.51 -3.18 -8.09
C ILE A 158 31.27 -1.70 -8.30
N ARG A 159 31.19 -0.95 -7.18
CA ARG A 159 30.93 0.49 -7.08
C ARG A 159 31.98 1.14 -6.17
N THR A 160 31.59 2.08 -5.32
CA THR A 160 32.42 2.58 -4.20
C THR A 160 32.79 1.42 -3.28
N TYR A 161 31.86 0.53 -3.03
CA TYR A 161 32.01 -0.75 -2.34
C TYR A 161 31.75 -1.91 -3.31
N ILE A 162 32.12 -3.13 -2.92
CA ILE A 162 31.69 -4.32 -3.63
C ILE A 162 30.52 -4.94 -2.85
N ASN A 163 29.41 -5.17 -3.53
CA ASN A 163 28.20 -5.74 -2.95
C ASN A 163 27.96 -7.14 -3.55
N ILE A 164 27.76 -8.15 -2.70
CA ILE A 164 27.42 -9.52 -3.09
C ILE A 164 26.03 -9.85 -2.56
N TYR A 165 25.14 -10.29 -3.44
CA TYR A 165 23.79 -10.73 -3.08
C TYR A 165 23.24 -11.71 -4.12
N SER A 166 22.30 -12.56 -3.70
CA SER A 166 21.62 -13.52 -4.59
C SER A 166 20.13 -13.64 -4.27
N VAL A 167 19.70 -13.17 -3.10
CA VAL A 167 18.32 -13.17 -2.66
C VAL A 167 17.69 -11.81 -2.98
N GLU A 168 16.47 -11.82 -3.51
CA GLU A 168 15.68 -10.63 -3.76
C GLU A 168 14.25 -10.87 -3.25
N ILE A 169 13.92 -10.23 -2.15
CA ILE A 169 12.60 -10.31 -1.52
C ILE A 169 11.73 -9.23 -2.16
N PRO A 170 10.56 -9.57 -2.73
CA PRO A 170 9.70 -8.59 -3.40
C PRO A 170 9.10 -7.58 -2.43
N GLY A 171 9.11 -6.31 -2.82
CA GLY A 171 8.38 -5.23 -2.15
C GLY A 171 7.04 -4.92 -2.84
N PRO A 172 6.21 -4.03 -2.27
CA PRO A 172 4.88 -3.72 -2.79
C PRO A 172 4.91 -2.89 -4.08
N GLY A 173 6.04 -2.29 -4.43
CA GLY A 173 6.17 -1.36 -5.55
C GLY A 173 5.46 -0.03 -5.30
N GLY A 174 5.09 0.66 -6.38
CA GLY A 174 4.37 1.94 -6.30
C GLY A 174 5.27 3.13 -6.02
N MET A 175 4.72 4.13 -5.33
CA MET A 175 5.35 5.42 -5.06
C MET A 175 5.35 5.72 -3.55
N PRO A 176 6.35 6.45 -3.03
CA PRO A 176 6.38 6.85 -1.63
C PRO A 176 5.17 7.71 -1.25
N ILE A 177 4.56 7.42 -0.09
CA ILE A 177 3.38 8.13 0.43
C ILE A 177 3.65 9.63 0.58
N GLY A 178 2.65 10.45 0.24
CA GLY A 178 2.70 11.91 0.32
C GLY A 178 3.39 12.59 -0.86
N THR A 179 3.84 11.82 -1.87
CA THR A 179 4.42 12.40 -3.10
C THR A 179 3.39 12.82 -4.13
N ASN A 180 2.11 12.44 -3.96
CA ASN A 180 1.00 12.72 -4.88
C ASN A 180 -0.26 13.25 -4.15
N GLY A 181 -0.07 14.16 -3.20
CA GLY A 181 -1.19 14.78 -2.47
C GLY A 181 -1.83 13.88 -1.43
N SER A 182 -3.11 14.18 -1.12
CA SER A 182 -3.91 13.44 -0.15
C SER A 182 -5.36 13.27 -0.60
N ALA A 183 -6.04 12.24 -0.08
CA ALA A 183 -7.43 11.94 -0.43
C ALA A 183 -8.16 11.25 0.73
N MET A 184 -9.48 11.49 0.80
CA MET A 184 -10.40 10.96 1.81
C MET A 184 -11.01 9.64 1.31
N LEU A 185 -10.76 8.55 2.02
CA LEU A 185 -11.35 7.24 1.77
C LEU A 185 -12.69 7.10 2.50
N LEU A 186 -13.76 6.81 1.78
CA LEU A 186 -15.01 6.35 2.37
C LEU A 186 -14.81 4.88 2.79
N LEU A 187 -14.40 4.68 4.03
CA LEU A 187 -14.08 3.36 4.59
C LEU A 187 -15.34 2.70 5.17
N SER A 188 -15.57 1.45 4.82
CA SER A 188 -16.66 0.62 5.34
C SER A 188 -16.11 -0.66 5.94
N GLY A 189 -16.96 -1.48 6.58
CA GLY A 189 -16.62 -2.80 7.08
C GLY A 189 -16.51 -3.89 6.00
N GLY A 190 -16.74 -3.55 4.73
CA GLY A 190 -16.66 -4.48 3.60
C GLY A 190 -15.23 -4.74 3.10
N ILE A 191 -15.11 -5.64 2.13
CA ILE A 191 -13.83 -6.06 1.52
C ILE A 191 -13.25 -4.94 0.64
N ASP A 192 -14.09 -4.20 -0.05
CA ASP A 192 -13.70 -3.37 -1.20
C ASP A 192 -12.99 -2.06 -0.77
N SER A 193 -13.52 -1.36 0.22
CA SER A 193 -13.00 -0.05 0.59
C SER A 193 -11.57 -0.08 1.18
N PRO A 194 -11.15 -1.05 2.01
CA PRO A 194 -9.75 -1.18 2.43
C PRO A 194 -8.80 -1.42 1.26
N VAL A 195 -9.21 -2.25 0.29
CA VAL A 195 -8.44 -2.51 -0.94
C VAL A 195 -8.31 -1.25 -1.78
N ALA A 196 -9.38 -0.47 -1.92
CA ALA A 196 -9.34 0.81 -2.63
C ALA A 196 -8.36 1.80 -1.98
N GLY A 197 -8.39 1.92 -0.65
CA GLY A 197 -7.45 2.73 0.12
C GLY A 197 -6.00 2.32 -0.10
N TYR A 198 -5.70 1.03 -0.02
CA TYR A 198 -4.39 0.48 -0.31
C TYR A 198 -3.92 0.80 -1.73
N MET A 199 -4.77 0.61 -2.74
CA MET A 199 -4.39 0.83 -4.14
C MET A 199 -4.07 2.30 -4.43
N ILE A 200 -4.81 3.24 -3.87
CA ILE A 200 -4.54 4.67 -4.04
C ILE A 200 -3.31 5.09 -3.22
N ALA A 201 -3.17 4.60 -1.98
CA ALA A 201 -1.96 4.83 -1.17
C ALA A 201 -0.69 4.36 -1.90
N LYS A 202 -0.74 3.20 -2.58
CA LYS A 202 0.33 2.66 -3.41
C LYS A 202 0.78 3.62 -4.54
N ARG A 203 -0.07 4.57 -4.94
CA ARG A 203 0.27 5.62 -5.92
C ARG A 203 0.92 6.86 -5.28
N GLY A 204 1.28 6.78 -3.99
CA GLY A 204 1.94 7.86 -3.26
C GLY A 204 0.99 8.90 -2.68
N VAL A 205 -0.31 8.63 -2.67
CA VAL A 205 -1.32 9.48 -2.06
C VAL A 205 -1.38 9.21 -0.55
N ARG A 206 -1.37 10.27 0.26
CA ARG A 206 -1.67 10.15 1.69
C ARG A 206 -3.18 9.94 1.85
N VAL A 207 -3.58 8.88 2.56
CA VAL A 207 -4.99 8.54 2.76
C VAL A 207 -5.42 8.97 4.16
N GLU A 208 -6.52 9.72 4.22
CA GLU A 208 -7.38 9.86 5.40
C GLU A 208 -8.66 9.08 5.19
N ALA A 209 -9.41 8.76 6.23
CA ALA A 209 -10.62 7.94 6.09
C ALA A 209 -11.81 8.53 6.83
N VAL A 210 -13.00 8.33 6.28
CA VAL A 210 -14.28 8.62 6.92
C VAL A 210 -15.12 7.33 6.98
N TYR A 211 -15.72 7.10 8.15
CA TYR A 211 -16.68 6.01 8.38
C TYR A 211 -18.01 6.58 8.86
N PHE A 212 -19.10 6.10 8.26
CA PHE A 212 -20.46 6.47 8.63
C PHE A 212 -21.04 5.40 9.56
N HIS A 213 -21.24 5.79 10.82
CA HIS A 213 -21.80 4.96 11.87
C HIS A 213 -23.24 5.37 12.16
N ALA A 214 -24.13 4.41 12.36
CA ALA A 214 -25.56 4.69 12.56
C ALA A 214 -26.10 3.96 13.82
N PRO A 215 -25.66 4.34 15.04
CA PRO A 215 -26.21 3.75 16.26
C PRO A 215 -27.69 4.16 16.48
N PRO A 216 -28.58 3.28 17.01
CA PRO A 216 -28.28 1.91 17.48
C PRO A 216 -28.37 0.85 16.39
N TYR A 217 -28.59 1.21 15.14
CA TYR A 217 -28.80 0.29 14.02
C TYR A 217 -27.48 -0.43 13.62
N THR A 218 -26.33 0.26 13.69
CA THR A 218 -25.02 -0.38 13.61
C THR A 218 -24.44 -0.58 15.01
N SER A 219 -23.81 -1.72 15.23
CA SER A 219 -23.27 -2.09 16.54
C SER A 219 -21.87 -1.44 16.78
N GLU A 220 -21.48 -1.33 18.05
CA GLU A 220 -20.09 -0.98 18.42
C GLU A 220 -19.07 -2.00 17.87
N ARG A 221 -19.47 -3.24 17.61
CA ARG A 221 -18.63 -4.24 16.97
C ARG A 221 -18.35 -3.90 15.50
N ALA A 222 -19.36 -3.35 14.80
CA ALA A 222 -19.18 -2.85 13.43
C ALA A 222 -18.18 -1.68 13.41
N LYS A 223 -18.27 -0.73 14.35
CA LYS A 223 -17.32 0.37 14.50
C LYS A 223 -15.90 -0.14 14.77
N ARG A 224 -15.71 -1.10 15.69
CA ARG A 224 -14.42 -1.71 15.98
C ARG A 224 -13.83 -2.43 14.78
N LYS A 225 -14.63 -3.16 14.02
CA LYS A 225 -14.23 -3.81 12.76
C LYS A 225 -13.63 -2.80 11.78
N VAL A 226 -14.26 -1.64 11.61
CA VAL A 226 -13.74 -0.59 10.70
C VAL A 226 -12.45 0.03 11.22
N ILE A 227 -12.32 0.24 12.53
CA ILE A 227 -11.06 0.71 13.15
C ILE A 227 -9.95 -0.31 12.87
N GLU A 228 -10.19 -1.60 13.07
CA GLU A 228 -9.23 -2.67 12.78
C GLU A 228 -8.84 -2.72 11.29
N LEU A 229 -9.79 -2.54 10.38
CA LEU A 229 -9.49 -2.42 8.95
C LEU A 229 -8.62 -1.21 8.64
N ALA A 230 -8.88 -0.06 9.28
CA ALA A 230 -8.03 1.11 9.16
C ALA A 230 -6.61 0.85 9.67
N GLU A 231 -6.44 0.11 10.79
CA GLU A 231 -5.14 -0.32 11.30
C GLU A 231 -4.39 -1.20 10.30
N LEU A 232 -5.08 -2.19 9.70
CA LEU A 232 -4.48 -3.06 8.71
C LEU A 232 -4.03 -2.30 7.45
N VAL A 233 -4.82 -1.34 6.97
CA VAL A 233 -4.44 -0.46 5.87
C VAL A 233 -3.25 0.42 6.26
N SER A 234 -3.20 0.90 7.51
CA SER A 234 -2.13 1.79 8.00
C SER A 234 -0.75 1.12 8.02
N LYS A 235 -0.67 -0.21 8.02
CA LYS A 235 0.60 -0.96 7.83
C LYS A 235 1.32 -0.60 6.54
N TYR A 236 0.55 -0.20 5.52
CA TYR A 236 1.06 0.17 4.20
C TYR A 236 1.02 1.69 3.97
N SER A 237 -0.10 2.34 4.31
CA SER A 237 -0.31 3.78 4.08
C SER A 237 0.40 4.67 5.11
N GLY A 238 0.94 4.09 6.17
CA GLY A 238 1.35 4.82 7.37
C GLY A 238 0.14 5.30 8.19
N PRO A 239 0.37 6.02 9.31
CA PRO A 239 -0.70 6.51 10.16
C PRO A 239 -1.73 7.33 9.37
N LEU A 240 -3.01 7.09 9.64
CA LEU A 240 -4.13 7.81 9.02
C LEU A 240 -5.12 8.30 10.08
N ASN A 241 -5.78 9.43 9.80
CA ASN A 241 -6.90 9.87 10.60
C ASN A 241 -8.18 9.20 10.11
N LEU A 242 -8.90 8.56 11.03
CA LEU A 242 -10.24 8.03 10.79
C LEU A 242 -11.26 8.97 11.43
N HIS A 243 -12.10 9.56 10.58
CA HIS A 243 -13.23 10.39 10.98
C HIS A 243 -14.48 9.52 11.08
N ILE A 244 -15.16 9.53 12.22
CA ILE A 244 -16.38 8.74 12.45
C ILE A 244 -17.55 9.71 12.54
N ILE A 245 -18.50 9.58 11.64
CA ILE A 245 -19.69 10.41 11.52
C ILE A 245 -20.90 9.63 12.05
N ASN A 246 -21.64 10.21 12.98
CA ASN A 246 -22.97 9.69 13.32
C ASN A 246 -23.95 10.08 12.20
N PHE A 247 -24.37 9.07 11.43
CA PHE A 247 -25.21 9.25 10.26
C PHE A 247 -26.70 8.93 10.54
N THR A 248 -27.06 8.58 11.78
CA THR A 248 -28.38 8.07 12.15
C THR A 248 -29.49 9.06 11.82
N ASP A 249 -29.38 10.31 12.26
CA ASP A 249 -30.47 11.28 12.10
C ASP A 249 -30.69 11.60 10.61
N ILE A 250 -29.62 11.71 9.83
CA ILE A 250 -29.69 11.91 8.37
C ILE A 250 -30.36 10.71 7.70
N GLN A 251 -29.98 9.49 8.09
CA GLN A 251 -30.54 8.26 7.53
C GLN A 251 -32.04 8.12 7.82
N LEU A 252 -32.47 8.48 9.03
CA LEU A 252 -33.88 8.48 9.42
C LEU A 252 -34.67 9.53 8.66
N ALA A 253 -34.15 10.75 8.52
CA ALA A 253 -34.79 11.79 7.74
C ALA A 253 -34.99 11.37 6.27
N ILE A 254 -33.98 10.76 5.66
CA ILE A 254 -34.09 10.22 4.30
C ILE A 254 -35.15 9.11 4.24
N TYR A 255 -35.19 8.21 5.21
CA TYR A 255 -36.17 7.12 5.27
C TYR A 255 -37.60 7.63 5.41
N GLU A 256 -37.83 8.69 6.20
CA GLU A 256 -39.15 9.25 6.48
C GLU A 256 -39.69 10.09 5.33
N HIS A 257 -38.84 10.80 4.59
CA HIS A 257 -39.26 11.81 3.62
C HIS A 257 -39.06 11.42 2.16
N CYS A 258 -38.12 10.48 1.85
CA CYS A 258 -37.78 10.14 0.48
C CYS A 258 -38.41 8.80 0.01
N PRO A 259 -38.55 8.59 -1.31
CA PRO A 259 -39.00 7.30 -1.85
C PRO A 259 -38.07 6.14 -1.42
N HIS A 260 -38.67 5.04 -0.97
CA HIS A 260 -37.89 3.95 -0.38
C HIS A 260 -36.97 3.23 -1.39
N ASP A 261 -37.33 3.17 -2.67
CA ASP A 261 -36.51 2.60 -3.74
C ASP A 261 -35.27 3.44 -4.08
N GLU A 262 -35.26 4.75 -3.73
CA GLU A 262 -34.17 5.71 -3.93
C GLU A 262 -33.25 5.86 -2.72
N LEU A 263 -33.60 5.31 -1.54
CA LEU A 263 -32.90 5.52 -0.26
C LEU A 263 -31.37 5.33 -0.35
N THR A 264 -30.96 4.22 -0.95
CA THR A 264 -29.52 3.91 -1.04
C THR A 264 -28.76 4.96 -1.84
N ILE A 265 -29.34 5.47 -2.93
CA ILE A 265 -28.70 6.49 -3.76
C ILE A 265 -28.64 7.83 -3.03
N ILE A 266 -29.74 8.24 -2.40
CA ILE A 266 -29.81 9.50 -1.65
C ILE A 266 -28.85 9.47 -0.45
N MET A 267 -28.83 8.38 0.34
CA MET A 267 -27.87 8.21 1.43
C MET A 267 -26.43 8.36 0.95
N ARG A 268 -26.05 7.70 -0.16
CA ARG A 268 -24.71 7.79 -0.72
C ARG A 268 -24.35 9.21 -1.18
N ARG A 269 -25.28 9.95 -1.73
CA ARG A 269 -25.08 11.35 -2.10
C ARG A 269 -24.76 12.21 -0.86
N TYR A 270 -25.47 12.04 0.25
CA TYR A 270 -25.16 12.75 1.51
C TYR A 270 -23.86 12.29 2.15
N MET A 271 -23.51 11.00 2.05
CA MET A 271 -22.18 10.51 2.45
C MET A 271 -21.06 11.17 1.63
N MET A 272 -21.24 11.33 0.31
CA MET A 272 -20.28 12.02 -0.54
C MET A 272 -20.14 13.50 -0.16
N LYS A 273 -21.26 14.21 0.07
CA LYS A 273 -21.26 15.62 0.52
C LYS A 273 -20.52 15.80 1.86
N LEU A 274 -20.78 14.93 2.85
CA LEU A 274 -20.09 14.96 4.15
C LEU A 274 -18.60 14.59 4.04
N ALA A 275 -18.28 13.55 3.28
CA ALA A 275 -16.90 13.15 3.05
C ALA A 275 -16.09 14.27 2.38
N GLU A 276 -16.68 14.97 1.40
CA GLU A 276 -16.04 16.11 0.75
C GLU A 276 -15.83 17.29 1.71
N ARG A 277 -16.78 17.60 2.59
CA ARG A 277 -16.62 18.64 3.61
C ARG A 277 -15.43 18.33 4.52
N ILE A 278 -15.33 17.09 5.00
CA ILE A 278 -14.21 16.66 5.84
C ILE A 278 -12.90 16.68 5.05
N ALA A 279 -12.90 16.22 3.80
CA ALA A 279 -11.76 16.26 2.92
C ALA A 279 -11.20 17.67 2.75
N VAL A 280 -12.07 18.63 2.44
CA VAL A 280 -11.70 20.06 2.29
C VAL A 280 -11.17 20.65 3.61
N GLU A 281 -11.81 20.36 4.76
CA GLU A 281 -11.32 20.78 6.08
C GLU A 281 -9.89 20.28 6.37
N ASN A 282 -9.53 19.09 5.90
CA ASN A 282 -8.22 18.47 6.12
C ASN A 282 -7.22 18.73 4.98
N GLY A 283 -7.65 19.44 3.93
CA GLY A 283 -6.81 19.77 2.76
C GLY A 283 -6.63 18.60 1.80
N ASP A 284 -7.51 17.60 1.84
CA ASP A 284 -7.56 16.53 0.86
C ASP A 284 -8.11 17.01 -0.48
N GLN A 285 -7.68 16.39 -1.56
CA GLN A 285 -7.90 16.87 -2.93
C GLN A 285 -8.75 15.93 -3.76
N ALA A 286 -9.16 14.79 -3.20
CA ALA A 286 -10.00 13.80 -3.85
C ALA A 286 -10.73 12.93 -2.82
N LEU A 287 -11.77 12.23 -3.28
CA LEU A 287 -12.45 11.16 -2.56
C LEU A 287 -12.01 9.80 -3.12
N ILE A 288 -12.07 8.76 -2.29
CA ILE A 288 -11.77 7.37 -2.71
C ILE A 288 -12.95 6.50 -2.30
N THR A 289 -13.48 5.71 -3.23
CA THR A 289 -14.54 4.72 -2.96
C THR A 289 -14.14 3.33 -3.46
N GLY A 290 -14.68 2.29 -2.82
CA GLY A 290 -14.45 0.88 -3.18
C GLY A 290 -15.48 0.33 -4.18
N GLU A 291 -16.03 1.16 -5.06
CA GLU A 291 -17.07 0.76 -6.00
C GLU A 291 -16.51 -0.03 -7.19
N SER A 292 -17.26 -1.08 -7.59
CA SER A 292 -17.04 -1.85 -8.83
C SER A 292 -18.34 -1.92 -9.62
N ILE A 293 -18.29 -1.73 -10.95
CA ILE A 293 -19.49 -1.70 -11.81
C ILE A 293 -20.23 -3.04 -11.74
N GLY A 294 -21.53 -2.96 -11.45
CA GLY A 294 -22.44 -4.11 -11.51
C GLY A 294 -22.34 -5.06 -10.32
N GLN A 295 -21.54 -4.77 -9.31
CA GLN A 295 -21.43 -5.63 -8.13
C GLN A 295 -22.70 -5.60 -7.27
N VAL A 296 -23.33 -4.45 -7.12
CA VAL A 296 -24.63 -4.26 -6.43
C VAL A 296 -25.50 -3.25 -7.16
N ALA A 297 -26.79 -3.20 -6.82
CA ALA A 297 -27.78 -2.33 -7.48
C ALA A 297 -27.39 -0.83 -7.52
N SER A 298 -26.70 -0.35 -6.49
CA SER A 298 -26.24 1.05 -6.39
C SER A 298 -24.92 1.32 -7.12
N GLN A 299 -24.35 0.34 -7.83
CA GLN A 299 -23.08 0.46 -8.56
C GLN A 299 -23.25 0.29 -10.07
N THR A 300 -24.38 0.73 -10.61
CA THR A 300 -24.59 0.89 -12.06
C THR A 300 -23.98 2.21 -12.52
N ILE A 301 -23.74 2.35 -13.83
CA ILE A 301 -23.21 3.61 -14.40
C ILE A 301 -24.14 4.78 -14.06
N GLN A 302 -25.45 4.59 -14.14
CA GLN A 302 -26.44 5.64 -13.78
C GLN A 302 -26.40 5.99 -12.29
N SER A 303 -26.24 4.99 -11.41
CA SER A 303 -26.09 5.21 -9.98
C SER A 303 -24.81 5.99 -9.66
N LEU A 304 -23.70 5.64 -10.31
CA LEU A 304 -22.42 6.33 -10.15
C LEU A 304 -22.50 7.78 -10.65
N LEU A 305 -23.12 8.02 -11.81
CA LEU A 305 -23.35 9.37 -12.33
C LEU A 305 -24.11 10.22 -11.30
N THR A 306 -25.16 9.64 -10.72
CA THR A 306 -26.03 10.34 -9.76
C THR A 306 -25.31 10.64 -8.45
N THR A 307 -24.47 9.71 -7.95
CA THR A 307 -23.66 9.93 -6.74
C THR A 307 -22.52 10.91 -6.98
N ASP A 308 -21.89 10.89 -8.16
CA ASP A 308 -20.81 11.82 -8.53
C ASP A 308 -21.28 13.27 -8.59
N ALA A 309 -22.50 13.50 -9.03
CA ALA A 309 -23.09 14.83 -9.06
C ALA A 309 -23.23 15.49 -7.67
N ALA A 310 -23.08 14.73 -6.58
CA ALA A 310 -23.11 15.23 -5.22
C ALA A 310 -21.76 15.73 -4.68
N ALA A 311 -20.65 15.51 -5.42
CA ALA A 311 -19.31 15.92 -5.05
C ALA A 311 -18.66 16.78 -6.14
N THR A 312 -17.80 17.71 -5.73
CA THR A 312 -17.02 18.56 -6.66
C THR A 312 -15.57 18.10 -6.76
N LEU A 313 -15.06 17.42 -5.74
CA LEU A 313 -13.74 16.80 -5.76
C LEU A 313 -13.71 15.56 -6.68
N PRO A 314 -12.57 15.27 -7.31
CA PRO A 314 -12.39 14.03 -8.06
C PRO A 314 -12.67 12.81 -7.20
N VAL A 315 -13.40 11.81 -7.73
CA VAL A 315 -13.68 10.54 -7.06
C VAL A 315 -12.87 9.42 -7.69
N PHE A 316 -11.93 8.87 -6.94
CA PHE A 316 -11.09 7.75 -7.37
C PHE A 316 -11.77 6.42 -7.07
N ARG A 317 -11.94 5.61 -8.09
CA ARG A 317 -12.53 4.25 -8.02
C ARG A 317 -11.53 3.22 -8.55
N PRO A 318 -10.50 2.86 -7.76
CA PRO A 318 -9.46 1.96 -8.26
C PRO A 318 -9.97 0.55 -8.59
N LEU A 319 -11.14 0.17 -8.08
CA LEU A 319 -11.74 -1.16 -8.27
C LEU A 319 -12.80 -1.20 -9.37
N ILE A 320 -13.03 -0.12 -10.08
CA ILE A 320 -14.19 0.06 -10.96
C ILE A 320 -14.36 -1.05 -12.01
N GLY A 321 -13.29 -1.63 -12.50
CA GLY A 321 -13.28 -2.71 -13.48
C GLY A 321 -12.87 -4.08 -12.93
N PHE A 322 -12.72 -4.23 -11.62
CA PHE A 322 -12.30 -5.48 -10.98
C PHE A 322 -13.52 -6.35 -10.69
N ASP A 323 -13.39 -7.65 -10.87
CA ASP A 323 -14.35 -8.60 -10.35
C ASP A 323 -14.13 -8.87 -8.85
N LYS A 324 -15.07 -9.61 -8.24
CA LYS A 324 -15.00 -9.88 -6.81
C LYS A 324 -13.79 -10.71 -6.40
N GLN A 325 -13.37 -11.64 -7.27
CA GLN A 325 -12.24 -12.52 -6.98
C GLN A 325 -10.92 -11.75 -6.96
N GLU A 326 -10.71 -10.85 -7.92
CA GLU A 326 -9.51 -9.99 -7.98
C GLU A 326 -9.40 -9.11 -6.73
N ILE A 327 -10.53 -8.59 -6.23
CA ILE A 327 -10.57 -7.77 -5.01
C ILE A 327 -10.24 -8.63 -3.78
N VAL A 328 -10.80 -9.85 -3.68
CA VAL A 328 -10.53 -10.78 -2.59
C VAL A 328 -9.04 -11.13 -2.53
N GLU A 329 -8.40 -11.46 -3.67
CA GLU A 329 -6.97 -11.78 -3.72
C GLU A 329 -6.09 -10.64 -3.17
N ILE A 330 -6.45 -9.38 -3.48
CA ILE A 330 -5.73 -8.24 -2.93
C ILE A 330 -6.02 -8.11 -1.43
N SER A 331 -7.27 -8.30 -0.99
CA SER A 331 -7.68 -8.24 0.41
C SER A 331 -6.95 -9.27 1.28
N GLU A 332 -6.81 -10.50 0.79
CA GLU A 332 -6.02 -11.55 1.42
C GLU A 332 -4.53 -11.15 1.52
N LYS A 333 -3.97 -10.67 0.42
CA LYS A 333 -2.57 -10.23 0.35
C LYS A 333 -2.24 -9.12 1.35
N ILE A 334 -3.14 -8.18 1.57
CA ILE A 334 -2.94 -7.07 2.52
C ILE A 334 -3.43 -7.38 3.94
N GLY A 335 -3.99 -8.57 4.14
CA GLY A 335 -4.43 -9.07 5.45
C GLY A 335 -5.74 -8.47 5.96
N THR A 336 -6.58 -7.88 5.07
CA THR A 336 -7.87 -7.27 5.47
C THR A 336 -9.05 -8.22 5.32
N TYR A 337 -8.89 -9.34 4.63
CA TYR A 337 -9.99 -10.24 4.29
C TYR A 337 -10.72 -10.80 5.51
N GLU A 338 -9.99 -11.42 6.44
CA GLU A 338 -10.58 -12.07 7.62
C GLU A 338 -11.38 -11.12 8.51
N THR A 339 -10.89 -9.87 8.66
CA THR A 339 -11.62 -8.82 9.36
C THR A 339 -12.85 -8.38 8.57
N SER A 340 -12.72 -8.23 7.25
CA SER A 340 -13.79 -7.75 6.36
C SER A 340 -15.01 -8.69 6.31
N ILE A 341 -14.82 -10.00 6.41
CA ILE A 341 -15.91 -10.99 6.35
C ILE A 341 -16.63 -11.22 7.68
N GLN A 342 -16.21 -10.56 8.77
CA GLN A 342 -16.92 -10.65 10.05
C GLN A 342 -18.37 -10.16 9.89
N PRO A 343 -19.36 -10.81 10.56
CA PRO A 343 -20.79 -10.62 10.33
C PRO A 343 -21.34 -9.37 11.05
N TYR A 344 -20.72 -8.22 10.84
CA TYR A 344 -21.18 -6.94 11.37
C TYR A 344 -21.56 -6.02 10.22
N GLU A 345 -22.81 -5.57 10.22
CA GLU A 345 -23.40 -4.82 9.12
C GLU A 345 -23.01 -3.34 9.11
N ASP A 346 -22.88 -2.80 7.92
CA ASP A 346 -22.66 -1.36 7.69
C ASP A 346 -24.00 -0.59 7.63
N CYS A 347 -23.95 0.73 7.81
CA CYS A 347 -25.13 1.58 7.81
C CYS A 347 -25.94 1.50 6.50
N CYS A 348 -25.29 1.27 5.36
CA CYS A 348 -25.95 1.17 4.05
C CYS A 348 -26.86 -0.07 3.90
N THR A 349 -26.75 -1.06 4.76
CA THR A 349 -27.51 -2.32 4.66
C THR A 349 -28.80 -2.31 5.48
N ILE A 350 -28.99 -1.33 6.36
CA ILE A 350 -30.08 -1.31 7.36
C ILE A 350 -31.43 -1.00 6.73
N PHE A 351 -31.47 -0.01 5.83
CA PHE A 351 -32.71 0.48 5.19
C PHE A 351 -32.70 0.19 3.69
N VAL A 352 -32.40 -1.05 3.31
CA VAL A 352 -32.39 -1.44 1.91
C VAL A 352 -33.79 -1.71 1.40
N ALA A 353 -34.20 -1.06 0.32
CA ALA A 353 -35.45 -1.33 -0.36
C ALA A 353 -35.48 -2.76 -0.92
N LYS A 354 -36.65 -3.40 -0.95
CA LYS A 354 -36.84 -4.70 -1.61
C LYS A 354 -36.48 -4.63 -3.11
N HIS A 355 -36.74 -3.48 -3.72
CA HIS A 355 -36.49 -3.21 -5.15
C HIS A 355 -35.81 -1.84 -5.28
N PRO A 356 -34.49 -1.74 -5.04
CA PRO A 356 -33.78 -0.49 -5.18
C PRO A 356 -33.71 -0.05 -6.63
N VAL A 357 -33.75 1.26 -6.89
CA VAL A 357 -33.59 1.81 -8.22
C VAL A 357 -32.20 1.50 -8.76
N THR A 358 -32.11 0.88 -9.93
CA THR A 358 -30.84 0.51 -10.58
C THR A 358 -30.47 1.47 -11.73
N LYS A 359 -31.41 2.29 -12.19
CA LYS A 359 -31.23 3.29 -13.24
C LYS A 359 -31.81 4.64 -12.77
N PRO A 360 -31.26 5.24 -11.71
CA PRO A 360 -31.72 6.52 -11.23
C PRO A 360 -31.49 7.61 -12.30
N VAL A 361 -32.43 8.55 -12.35
CA VAL A 361 -32.32 9.78 -13.14
C VAL A 361 -32.00 10.91 -12.18
N LEU A 362 -30.92 11.66 -12.43
CA LEU A 362 -30.37 12.65 -11.50
C LEU A 362 -31.45 13.65 -11.05
N GLU A 363 -32.19 14.23 -12.00
CA GLU A 363 -33.25 15.23 -11.73
C GLU A 363 -34.36 14.68 -10.82
N ASN A 364 -34.67 13.38 -10.91
CA ASN A 364 -35.67 12.76 -10.04
C ASN A 364 -35.12 12.60 -8.61
N ILE A 365 -33.86 12.18 -8.48
CA ILE A 365 -33.21 12.06 -7.17
C ILE A 365 -33.09 13.41 -6.50
N GLU A 366 -32.69 14.46 -7.23
CA GLU A 366 -32.60 15.83 -6.70
C GLU A 366 -33.98 16.35 -6.26
N ARG A 367 -35.04 16.10 -7.03
CA ARG A 367 -36.41 16.42 -6.61
C ARG A 367 -36.84 15.66 -5.34
N SER A 368 -36.37 14.44 -5.16
CA SER A 368 -36.61 13.67 -3.92
C SER A 368 -35.84 14.26 -2.74
N GLU A 369 -34.64 14.79 -2.97
CA GLU A 369 -33.84 15.50 -1.96
C GLU A 369 -34.47 16.83 -1.54
N GLU A 370 -35.24 17.55 -2.42
CA GLU A 370 -35.98 18.77 -2.07
C GLU A 370 -36.92 18.56 -0.88
N LYS A 371 -37.44 17.34 -0.66
CA LYS A 371 -38.29 17.00 0.50
C LYS A 371 -37.55 17.06 1.84
N LEU A 372 -36.23 17.13 1.81
CA LEU A 372 -35.35 17.26 2.98
C LEU A 372 -34.99 18.75 3.26
N GLU A 373 -35.41 19.69 2.40
CA GLU A 373 -35.12 21.11 2.61
C GLU A 373 -35.62 21.59 3.98
N GLY A 374 -34.82 22.42 4.65
CA GLY A 374 -35.11 22.92 6.00
C GLY A 374 -34.78 21.96 7.14
N ILE A 375 -34.45 20.68 6.84
CA ILE A 375 -34.10 19.68 7.86
C ILE A 375 -32.66 19.23 7.70
N ILE A 376 -32.26 18.95 6.47
CA ILE A 376 -31.01 18.22 6.19
C ILE A 376 -29.75 19.00 6.53
N ASP A 377 -29.77 20.33 6.32
CA ASP A 377 -28.59 21.17 6.58
C ASP A 377 -28.25 21.19 8.07
N GLU A 378 -29.27 21.31 8.94
CA GLU A 378 -29.07 21.24 10.40
C GLU A 378 -28.54 19.89 10.83
N LEU A 379 -29.05 18.79 10.26
CA LEU A 379 -28.58 17.44 10.57
C LEU A 379 -27.15 17.21 10.09
N MET A 380 -26.79 17.75 8.94
CA MET A 380 -25.40 17.69 8.43
C MET A 380 -24.45 18.50 9.31
N GLU A 381 -24.82 19.71 9.73
CA GLU A 381 -24.01 20.49 10.67
C GLU A 381 -23.81 19.75 11.98
N LYS A 382 -24.87 19.22 12.59
CA LYS A 382 -24.80 18.40 13.80
C LYS A 382 -23.87 17.20 13.63
N ALA A 383 -23.96 16.50 12.49
CA ALA A 383 -23.07 15.36 12.18
C ALA A 383 -21.60 15.80 12.08
N MET A 384 -21.32 16.96 11.49
CA MET A 384 -19.97 17.53 11.40
C MET A 384 -19.43 17.98 12.76
N GLU A 385 -20.25 18.62 13.60
CA GLU A 385 -19.85 19.06 14.95
C GLU A 385 -19.56 17.91 15.90
N THR A 386 -20.28 16.80 15.76
CA THR A 386 -20.16 15.61 16.64
C THR A 386 -19.23 14.53 16.10
N LYS A 387 -18.51 14.80 14.98
CA LYS A 387 -17.57 13.82 14.43
C LYS A 387 -16.45 13.47 15.38
N GLU A 388 -16.17 12.19 15.52
CA GLU A 388 -15.00 11.70 16.23
C GLU A 388 -13.81 11.64 15.27
N ARG A 389 -12.61 11.90 15.77
CA ARG A 389 -11.36 11.72 15.02
C ARG A 389 -10.41 10.82 15.80
N ILE A 390 -9.97 9.74 15.18
CA ILE A 390 -9.04 8.77 15.75
C ILE A 390 -7.79 8.72 14.86
N LEU A 391 -6.62 8.92 15.47
CA LEU A 391 -5.35 8.63 14.79
C LEU A 391 -5.08 7.13 14.86
N VAL A 392 -5.18 6.46 13.72
CA VAL A 392 -4.95 5.03 13.58
C VAL A 392 -3.53 4.77 13.09
N LYS A 393 -2.84 3.85 13.74
CA LYS A 393 -1.50 3.40 13.38
C LYS A 393 -1.31 1.93 13.75
N ALA A 394 -0.64 1.15 12.91
CA ALA A 394 -0.21 -0.21 13.17
C ALA A 394 1.16 -0.25 13.83
#